data_5ebc14490e26b1b7f2f9f16290299980
#
_entry.id   5ebc14490e26b1b7f2f9f16290299980
#
_cell.length_a   1.000
_cell.length_b   1.000
_cell.length_c   1.000
_cell.angle_alpha   90.00
_cell.angle_beta   90.00
_cell.angle_gamma   90.00
#
_symmetry.space_group_name_H-M   'P 1'
#
loop_
_entity.id
_entity.type
_entity.pdbx_description
1 polymer ?
#
loop_
_entity_poly.entity_id
_entity_poly.type
_entity_poly.pdbx_seq_one_letter_code
_entity_poly.pdbx_strand_id
1 'polypeptide(L)'
;MNWILWKIKIVSHPPCRLKKTSPKKWLPNSLGILLPSPYLTCQGIDFNVADGLVTQFFHKKSLEQEMFDLELKNKVAIITGGSDGLGRATARRFASEGAKVVICARREEHLMQAAEDLRKETNGSVLGMKADVCKAEDCTKLIDQTVEEFGGIDILINNAGKSAASGLEALSDEAWQEDLDLKLMGAIRMCRGAVPHMRKMGGGSIVNATTGAGKAPGSLALPTSVSRAAGNNLTKSLANELAKDKIRVNAVCIGLIKSAQWERRSEKGSLEELYTELGNKVPLGRVGEAEEYADLVAFLCSARGAYITGTAINLDGGLCPVI
;
A
#
# COMPACT_ATOMS: atom_id res chain seq x y z
N MET A 1 -16.14 19.58 -48.56
CA MET A 1 -16.61 20.25 -47.33
C MET A 1 -17.22 19.18 -46.45
N ASN A 2 -16.39 18.61 -45.55
CA ASN A 2 -16.79 17.51 -44.66
C ASN A 2 -17.32 18.07 -43.36
N TRP A 3 -18.58 17.83 -43.09
CA TRP A 3 -19.21 18.12 -41.81
C TRP A 3 -18.87 17.04 -40.82
N ILE A 4 -18.08 17.34 -39.78
CA ILE A 4 -17.82 16.47 -38.65
C ILE A 4 -18.96 16.66 -37.64
N LEU A 5 -19.91 15.74 -37.66
CA LEU A 5 -20.95 15.64 -36.63
C LEU A 5 -20.34 14.96 -35.39
N TRP A 6 -20.08 15.73 -34.35
CA TRP A 6 -19.81 15.19 -33.01
C TRP A 6 -21.10 14.66 -32.39
N LYS A 7 -21.27 13.34 -32.35
CA LYS A 7 -22.29 12.70 -31.51
C LYS A 7 -21.78 12.65 -30.09
N ILE A 8 -22.28 13.55 -29.24
CA ILE A 8 -22.11 13.40 -27.78
C ILE A 8 -23.02 12.25 -27.34
N LYS A 9 -22.42 11.12 -27.02
CA LYS A 9 -23.13 9.97 -26.43
C LYS A 9 -23.22 10.22 -24.91
N ILE A 10 -24.35 10.77 -24.46
CA ILE A 10 -24.66 10.86 -23.03
C ILE A 10 -25.01 9.44 -22.58
N VAL A 11 -24.11 8.79 -21.84
CA VAL A 11 -24.38 7.54 -21.16
C VAL A 11 -25.27 7.88 -19.96
N SER A 12 -26.48 7.32 -19.96
CA SER A 12 -27.54 7.57 -18.99
C SER A 12 -27.15 7.09 -17.60
N HIS A 13 -26.91 8.02 -16.70
CA HIS A 13 -27.16 7.85 -15.28
C HIS A 13 -28.48 8.54 -14.88
N PRO A 14 -29.13 8.20 -13.75
CA PRO A 14 -30.52 8.56 -13.45
C PRO A 14 -30.76 10.07 -13.56
N PRO A 15 -31.98 10.52 -13.86
CA PRO A 15 -32.26 11.75 -14.55
C PRO A 15 -31.79 12.99 -13.79
N CYS A 16 -30.82 13.70 -14.35
CA CYS A 16 -30.52 15.06 -13.98
C CYS A 16 -31.79 15.90 -14.31
N ARG A 17 -32.55 16.29 -13.29
CA ARG A 17 -33.68 17.20 -13.46
C ARG A 17 -33.12 18.58 -13.80
N LEU A 18 -33.12 18.93 -15.08
CA LEU A 18 -32.94 20.30 -15.53
C LEU A 18 -34.04 21.18 -14.95
N LYS A 19 -33.70 22.06 -14.01
CA LYS A 19 -34.62 23.15 -13.63
C LYS A 19 -34.70 24.09 -14.81
N LYS A 20 -35.86 24.13 -15.47
CA LYS A 20 -36.18 25.14 -16.46
C LYS A 20 -36.20 26.51 -15.77
N THR A 21 -35.17 27.29 -15.96
CA THR A 21 -35.25 28.73 -15.73
C THR A 21 -36.04 29.34 -16.87
N SER A 22 -36.88 30.32 -16.57
CA SER A 22 -37.81 30.95 -17.51
C SER A 22 -37.13 31.45 -18.80
N PRO A 23 -37.80 31.38 -19.94
CA PRO A 23 -37.22 31.75 -21.23
C PRO A 23 -37.16 33.29 -21.36
N LYS A 24 -36.04 33.90 -20.96
CA LYS A 24 -35.81 35.30 -21.24
C LYS A 24 -34.39 35.51 -21.73
N LYS A 25 -34.32 35.80 -23.01
CA LYS A 25 -33.27 36.35 -23.87
C LYS A 25 -32.29 35.36 -24.47
N TRP A 26 -32.62 35.07 -25.69
CA TRP A 26 -31.67 34.62 -26.72
C TRP A 26 -30.95 35.85 -27.25
N LEU A 27 -29.64 35.84 -27.33
CA LEU A 27 -28.83 36.87 -27.94
C LEU A 27 -28.19 36.29 -29.22
N PRO A 28 -28.31 36.95 -30.39
CA PRO A 28 -27.65 36.51 -31.58
C PRO A 28 -26.13 36.74 -31.46
N ASN A 29 -25.34 35.73 -31.83
CA ASN A 29 -23.92 35.88 -32.02
C ASN A 29 -23.57 36.23 -33.45
N SER A 30 -22.31 36.52 -33.77
CA SER A 30 -21.81 36.88 -35.10
C SER A 30 -22.02 35.81 -36.19
N LEU A 31 -22.52 34.63 -35.82
CA LEU A 31 -22.82 33.51 -36.75
C LEU A 31 -24.32 33.26 -36.91
N GLY A 32 -25.18 34.08 -36.31
CA GLY A 32 -26.64 33.95 -36.46
C GLY A 32 -27.25 32.73 -35.75
N ILE A 33 -26.52 32.06 -34.87
CA ILE A 33 -26.99 30.90 -34.10
C ILE A 33 -27.52 31.39 -32.76
N LEU A 34 -28.81 31.11 -32.47
CA LEU A 34 -29.41 31.40 -31.16
C LEU A 34 -28.92 30.39 -30.14
N LEU A 35 -28.10 30.87 -29.17
CA LEU A 35 -27.63 30.08 -28.04
C LEU A 35 -28.38 30.50 -26.77
N PRO A 36 -28.65 29.57 -25.81
CA PRO A 36 -29.21 29.94 -24.52
C PRO A 36 -28.21 30.80 -23.73
N SER A 37 -28.74 31.64 -22.82
CA SER A 37 -27.99 32.53 -21.93
C SER A 37 -26.67 31.92 -21.44
N PRO A 38 -25.57 32.69 -21.25
CA PRO A 38 -24.19 32.22 -21.13
C PRO A 38 -23.87 31.34 -19.89
N TYR A 39 -24.86 31.04 -19.09
CA TYR A 39 -24.66 30.20 -17.89
C TYR A 39 -25.63 29.00 -17.90
N LEU A 40 -25.06 27.80 -18.14
CA LEU A 40 -25.70 26.53 -17.83
C LEU A 40 -25.02 25.98 -16.58
N THR A 41 -25.75 25.95 -15.45
CA THR A 41 -25.27 25.28 -14.24
C THR A 41 -25.91 23.91 -14.12
N CYS A 42 -25.10 22.86 -14.11
CA CYS A 42 -25.50 21.55 -13.69
C CYS A 42 -24.58 21.13 -12.53
N GLN A 43 -25.15 21.00 -11.35
CA GLN A 43 -24.49 20.62 -10.08
C GLN A 43 -22.93 20.58 -10.15
N GLY A 44 -22.28 21.74 -9.94
CA GLY A 44 -20.82 21.82 -9.81
C GLY A 44 -20.03 21.98 -11.12
N ILE A 45 -20.70 22.23 -12.25
CA ILE A 45 -20.04 22.49 -13.53
C ILE A 45 -20.46 23.87 -14.03
N ASP A 46 -19.54 24.82 -14.00
CA ASP A 46 -19.74 26.16 -14.59
C ASP A 46 -19.24 26.16 -16.03
N PHE A 47 -20.13 26.49 -16.96
CA PHE A 47 -19.78 26.72 -18.36
C PHE A 47 -19.69 28.20 -18.63
N ASN A 48 -18.54 28.68 -19.07
CA ASN A 48 -18.38 30.04 -19.55
C ASN A 48 -18.29 30.01 -21.08
N VAL A 49 -19.23 30.68 -21.74
CA VAL A 49 -19.25 30.83 -23.22
C VAL A 49 -18.65 32.19 -23.53
N ALA A 50 -17.34 32.34 -23.54
CA ALA A 50 -16.62 33.48 -24.03
C ALA A 50 -16.02 33.15 -25.39
N ASP A 51 -16.20 34.04 -26.36
CA ASP A 51 -15.58 34.01 -27.69
C ASP A 51 -15.90 32.79 -28.57
N GLY A 52 -17.11 32.24 -28.50
CA GLY A 52 -17.54 31.13 -29.34
C GLY A 52 -16.91 29.77 -29.03
N LEU A 53 -16.09 29.65 -27.95
CA LEU A 53 -15.55 28.41 -27.46
C LEU A 53 -16.23 28.09 -26.13
N VAL A 54 -16.83 26.91 -26.01
CA VAL A 54 -17.27 26.34 -24.73
C VAL A 54 -16.01 25.88 -23.99
N THR A 55 -15.47 26.73 -23.15
CA THR A 55 -14.36 26.35 -22.28
C THR A 55 -14.95 25.66 -21.06
N GLN A 56 -14.82 24.35 -21.02
CA GLN A 56 -15.17 23.53 -19.86
C GLN A 56 -14.08 23.74 -18.81
N PHE A 57 -14.32 24.62 -17.86
CA PHE A 57 -13.52 24.66 -16.63
C PHE A 57 -13.94 23.48 -15.75
N PHE A 58 -13.41 22.32 -16.06
CA PHE A 58 -13.33 21.29 -15.04
C PHE A 58 -12.43 21.86 -13.92
N HIS A 59 -12.86 21.77 -12.71
CA HIS A 59 -11.95 21.76 -11.59
C HIS A 59 -11.09 20.51 -11.75
N LYS A 60 -10.15 20.57 -12.69
CA LYS A 60 -9.28 19.48 -13.13
C LYS A 60 -8.56 18.81 -11.96
N LYS A 61 -8.35 19.60 -10.90
CA LYS A 61 -7.69 19.17 -9.67
C LYS A 61 -8.54 18.24 -8.81
N SER A 62 -9.88 18.35 -8.80
CA SER A 62 -10.74 17.51 -7.96
C SER A 62 -11.03 16.14 -8.60
N LEU A 63 -11.32 16.10 -9.91
CA LEU A 63 -11.62 14.84 -10.60
C LEU A 63 -10.40 13.96 -10.84
N GLU A 64 -9.24 14.55 -11.16
CA GLU A 64 -7.99 13.80 -11.28
C GLU A 64 -7.52 13.29 -9.91
N GLN A 65 -7.77 14.01 -8.82
CA GLN A 65 -7.43 13.61 -7.47
C GLN A 65 -8.37 12.52 -6.93
N GLU A 66 -9.67 12.56 -7.25
CA GLU A 66 -10.63 11.52 -6.89
C GLU A 66 -10.42 10.20 -7.68
N MET A 67 -9.93 10.27 -8.92
CA MET A 67 -9.71 9.09 -9.76
C MET A 67 -8.56 8.21 -9.28
N PHE A 68 -7.57 8.77 -8.56
CA PHE A 68 -6.38 8.07 -8.06
C PHE A 68 -6.23 8.10 -6.54
N ASP A 69 -7.21 8.64 -5.81
CA ASP A 69 -7.21 8.64 -4.35
C ASP A 69 -7.28 7.20 -3.83
N LEU A 70 -6.32 6.83 -3.00
CA LEU A 70 -6.26 5.54 -2.32
C LEU A 70 -7.21 5.44 -1.12
N GLU A 71 -7.81 6.55 -0.70
CA GLU A 71 -8.70 6.63 0.48
C GLU A 71 -8.02 6.16 1.77
N LEU A 72 -6.72 6.45 1.91
CA LEU A 72 -5.92 6.11 3.10
C LEU A 72 -5.92 7.22 4.15
N LYS A 73 -6.45 8.40 3.84
CA LYS A 73 -6.50 9.53 4.75
C LYS A 73 -7.23 9.17 6.05
N ASN A 74 -6.61 9.50 7.18
CA ASN A 74 -7.05 9.19 8.54
C ASN A 74 -7.12 7.69 8.89
N LYS A 75 -6.73 6.77 8.02
CA LYS A 75 -6.60 5.35 8.35
C LYS A 75 -5.45 5.13 9.30
N VAL A 76 -5.65 4.28 10.29
CA VAL A 76 -4.62 3.92 11.28
C VAL A 76 -3.88 2.67 10.81
N ALA A 77 -2.58 2.82 10.56
CA ALA A 77 -1.74 1.74 10.02
C ALA A 77 -0.59 1.41 10.98
N ILE A 78 -0.43 0.13 11.32
CA ILE A 78 0.74 -0.40 12.03
C ILE A 78 1.66 -1.08 11.02
N ILE A 79 2.96 -0.72 11.03
CA ILE A 79 3.99 -1.28 10.16
C ILE A 79 5.12 -1.83 11.01
N THR A 80 5.24 -3.17 11.04
CA THR A 80 6.32 -3.81 11.78
C THR A 80 7.63 -3.77 10.98
N GLY A 81 8.76 -3.51 11.65
CA GLY A 81 10.04 -3.29 10.99
C GLY A 81 10.07 -1.99 10.16
N GLY A 82 9.38 -0.95 10.63
CA GLY A 82 9.16 0.32 9.91
C GLY A 82 10.32 1.32 9.99
N SER A 83 11.41 1.03 10.69
CA SER A 83 12.54 1.96 10.83
C SER A 83 13.50 1.97 9.66
N ASP A 84 13.46 0.95 8.78
CA ASP A 84 14.41 0.75 7.69
C ASP A 84 13.74 0.19 6.43
N GLY A 85 14.41 0.37 5.28
CA GLY A 85 14.13 -0.31 4.01
C GLY A 85 12.67 -0.28 3.59
N LEU A 86 12.10 -1.45 3.30
CA LEU A 86 10.73 -1.60 2.80
C LEU A 86 9.68 -1.07 3.78
N GLY A 87 9.87 -1.32 5.07
CA GLY A 87 8.95 -0.83 6.10
C GLY A 87 8.94 0.69 6.20
N ARG A 88 10.12 1.33 6.12
CA ARG A 88 10.24 2.79 6.14
C ARG A 88 9.64 3.43 4.87
N ALA A 89 9.89 2.84 3.69
CA ALA A 89 9.28 3.29 2.44
C ALA A 89 7.75 3.18 2.49
N THR A 90 7.22 2.06 3.04
CA THR A 90 5.78 1.87 3.27
C THR A 90 5.24 2.94 4.22
N ALA A 91 5.91 3.20 5.33
CA ALA A 91 5.50 4.22 6.29
C ALA A 91 5.46 5.63 5.65
N ARG A 92 6.48 5.97 4.84
CA ARG A 92 6.51 7.21 4.07
C ARG A 92 5.31 7.31 3.14
N ARG A 93 5.04 6.26 2.35
CA ARG A 93 3.92 6.25 1.41
C ARG A 93 2.59 6.46 2.13
N PHE A 94 2.31 5.72 3.20
CA PHE A 94 1.07 5.83 3.95
C PHE A 94 0.91 7.22 4.61
N ALA A 95 1.97 7.74 5.22
CA ALA A 95 1.96 9.07 5.82
C ALA A 95 1.71 10.18 4.77
N SER A 96 2.29 10.06 3.58
CA SER A 96 2.06 10.98 2.45
C SER A 96 0.61 10.95 1.93
N GLU A 97 -0.08 9.81 2.07
CA GLU A 97 -1.51 9.66 1.77
C GLU A 97 -2.41 10.12 2.95
N GLY A 98 -1.83 10.68 4.00
CA GLY A 98 -2.56 11.20 5.16
C GLY A 98 -3.04 10.15 6.15
N ALA A 99 -2.47 8.94 6.11
CA ALA A 99 -2.72 7.94 7.14
C ALA A 99 -1.99 8.29 8.45
N LYS A 100 -2.53 7.81 9.58
CA LYS A 100 -1.89 7.83 10.88
C LYS A 100 -1.04 6.56 11.01
N VAL A 101 0.27 6.71 11.05
CA VAL A 101 1.20 5.58 10.93
C VAL A 101 1.89 5.31 12.25
N VAL A 102 1.87 4.06 12.69
CA VAL A 102 2.70 3.55 13.77
C VAL A 102 3.75 2.63 13.19
N ILE A 103 5.02 2.96 13.41
CA ILE A 103 6.13 2.08 13.05
C ILE A 103 6.71 1.45 14.31
N CYS A 104 7.09 0.16 14.24
CA CYS A 104 7.78 -0.47 15.35
C CYS A 104 9.07 -1.15 14.93
N ALA A 105 10.04 -1.16 15.83
CA ALA A 105 11.31 -1.86 15.70
C ALA A 105 11.97 -2.06 17.08
N ARG A 106 13.03 -2.87 17.13
CA ARG A 106 13.74 -3.19 18.40
C ARG A 106 14.73 -2.11 18.82
N ARG A 107 15.39 -1.44 17.84
CA ARG A 107 16.40 -0.40 18.09
C ARG A 107 15.71 0.95 18.30
N GLU A 108 15.58 1.37 19.55
CA GLU A 108 14.75 2.50 19.95
C GLU A 108 15.23 3.83 19.33
N GLU A 109 16.50 4.19 19.52
CA GLU A 109 17.04 5.44 19.00
C GLU A 109 16.86 5.57 17.48
N HIS A 110 17.22 4.51 16.74
CA HIS A 110 17.07 4.46 15.29
C HIS A 110 15.59 4.54 14.86
N LEU A 111 14.69 3.93 15.62
CA LEU A 111 13.26 3.97 15.38
C LEU A 111 12.69 5.39 15.58
N MET A 112 13.07 6.06 16.68
CA MET A 112 12.61 7.41 16.96
C MET A 112 13.13 8.41 15.94
N GLN A 113 14.40 8.26 15.51
CA GLN A 113 14.94 9.08 14.42
C GLN A 113 14.19 8.86 13.11
N ALA A 114 13.91 7.60 12.75
CA ALA A 114 13.16 7.28 11.53
C ALA A 114 11.74 7.88 11.58
N ALA A 115 11.06 7.83 12.73
CA ALA A 115 9.73 8.42 12.88
C ALA A 115 9.77 9.96 12.74
N GLU A 116 10.79 10.61 13.30
CA GLU A 116 10.98 12.06 13.18
C GLU A 116 11.27 12.49 11.73
N ASP A 117 12.16 11.76 11.04
CA ASP A 117 12.47 12.01 9.64
C ASP A 117 11.23 11.86 8.76
N LEU A 118 10.46 10.79 8.97
CA LEU A 118 9.21 10.55 8.23
C LEU A 118 8.18 11.67 8.47
N ARG A 119 8.05 12.18 9.70
CA ARG A 119 7.17 13.34 9.98
C ARG A 119 7.62 14.57 9.20
N LYS A 120 8.92 14.85 9.17
CA LYS A 120 9.48 16.00 8.41
C LYS A 120 9.31 15.84 6.91
N GLU A 121 9.57 14.63 6.38
CA GLU A 121 9.48 14.34 4.94
C GLU A 121 8.04 14.43 4.41
N THR A 122 7.04 14.01 5.20
CA THR A 122 5.66 13.84 4.74
C THR A 122 4.68 14.89 5.30
N ASN A 123 5.07 15.64 6.33
CA ASN A 123 4.17 16.43 7.18
C ASN A 123 3.01 15.59 7.76
N GLY A 124 3.20 14.27 7.85
CA GLY A 124 2.20 13.29 8.27
C GLY A 124 2.30 12.91 9.74
N SER A 125 1.31 12.15 10.21
CA SER A 125 1.28 11.59 11.56
C SER A 125 2.02 10.26 11.60
N VAL A 126 3.23 10.24 12.17
CA VAL A 126 4.05 9.03 12.32
C VAL A 126 4.53 8.89 13.76
N LEU A 127 4.27 7.75 14.40
CA LEU A 127 4.75 7.42 15.73
C LEU A 127 5.70 6.23 15.69
N GLY A 128 6.80 6.32 16.42
CA GLY A 128 7.71 5.20 16.69
C GLY A 128 7.36 4.56 18.03
N MET A 129 7.11 3.25 18.06
CA MET A 129 6.86 2.50 19.28
C MET A 129 7.80 1.29 19.34
N LYS A 130 8.69 1.25 20.35
CA LYS A 130 9.61 0.13 20.53
C LYS A 130 8.85 -1.15 20.77
N ALA A 131 9.06 -2.16 19.94
CA ALA A 131 8.49 -3.50 20.13
C ALA A 131 9.33 -4.56 19.42
N ASP A 132 9.45 -5.73 20.04
CA ASP A 132 9.96 -6.96 19.44
C ASP A 132 8.78 -7.90 19.15
N VAL A 133 8.47 -8.11 17.87
CA VAL A 133 7.35 -8.99 17.45
C VAL A 133 7.54 -10.46 17.86
N CYS A 134 8.76 -10.85 18.27
CA CYS A 134 9.03 -12.15 18.86
C CYS A 134 8.46 -12.28 20.29
N LYS A 135 8.09 -11.17 20.96
CA LYS A 135 7.54 -11.13 22.29
C LYS A 135 6.05 -10.81 22.27
N ALA A 136 5.25 -11.68 22.89
CA ALA A 136 3.79 -11.51 22.88
C ALA A 136 3.36 -10.23 23.62
N GLU A 137 4.02 -9.93 24.74
CA GLU A 137 3.74 -8.73 25.55
C GLU A 137 4.01 -7.44 24.77
N ASP A 138 5.11 -7.38 24.00
CA ASP A 138 5.44 -6.22 23.18
C ASP A 138 4.40 -6.02 22.09
N CYS A 139 3.93 -7.11 21.45
CA CYS A 139 2.86 -7.05 20.45
C CYS A 139 1.56 -6.52 21.06
N THR A 140 1.16 -7.02 22.22
CA THR A 140 -0.04 -6.55 22.93
C THR A 140 0.08 -5.07 23.27
N LYS A 141 1.19 -4.67 23.89
CA LYS A 141 1.45 -3.27 24.25
C LYS A 141 1.42 -2.33 23.05
N LEU A 142 2.01 -2.74 21.92
CA LEU A 142 1.99 -1.96 20.67
C LEU A 142 0.56 -1.74 20.16
N ILE A 143 -0.26 -2.79 20.18
CA ILE A 143 -1.68 -2.72 19.77
C ILE A 143 -2.45 -1.77 20.69
N ASP A 144 -2.34 -1.97 22.01
CA ASP A 144 -3.09 -1.18 23.01
C ASP A 144 -2.73 0.30 22.92
N GLN A 145 -1.43 0.62 22.86
CA GLN A 145 -0.96 2.00 22.71
C GLN A 145 -1.41 2.63 21.39
N THR A 146 -1.47 1.86 20.28
CA THR A 146 -1.99 2.36 19.01
C THR A 146 -3.48 2.69 19.10
N VAL A 147 -4.24 1.84 19.76
CA VAL A 147 -5.68 2.06 19.97
C VAL A 147 -5.95 3.22 20.93
N GLU A 148 -5.16 3.37 21.98
CA GLU A 148 -5.24 4.50 22.90
C GLU A 148 -4.99 5.83 22.17
N GLU A 149 -3.96 5.89 21.34
CA GLU A 149 -3.56 7.11 20.63
C GLU A 149 -4.51 7.49 19.51
N PHE A 150 -4.96 6.50 18.69
CA PHE A 150 -5.67 6.76 17.45
C PHE A 150 -7.13 6.26 17.41
N GLY A 151 -7.57 5.55 18.44
CA GLY A 151 -8.96 5.08 18.58
C GLY A 151 -9.27 3.77 17.88
N GLY A 152 -8.34 3.17 17.12
CA GLY A 152 -8.56 1.91 16.42
C GLY A 152 -7.41 1.51 15.51
N ILE A 153 -7.62 0.46 14.72
CA ILE A 153 -6.65 -0.05 13.73
C ILE A 153 -7.41 -0.41 12.46
N ASP A 154 -7.03 0.17 11.33
CA ASP A 154 -7.56 -0.14 10.00
C ASP A 154 -6.64 -1.09 9.22
N ILE A 155 -5.31 -0.93 9.40
CA ILE A 155 -4.30 -1.55 8.55
C ILE A 155 -3.17 -2.13 9.40
N LEU A 156 -2.76 -3.37 9.06
CA LEU A 156 -1.59 -4.01 9.66
C LEU A 156 -0.64 -4.51 8.57
N ILE A 157 0.61 -4.07 8.60
CA ILE A 157 1.66 -4.53 7.70
C ILE A 157 2.68 -5.35 8.50
N ASN A 158 2.63 -6.67 8.36
CA ASN A 158 3.61 -7.60 8.92
C ASN A 158 4.83 -7.65 7.99
N ASN A 159 5.71 -6.67 8.16
CA ASN A 159 6.91 -6.50 7.34
C ASN A 159 8.20 -6.91 8.07
N ALA A 160 8.19 -6.99 9.40
CA ALA A 160 9.38 -7.37 10.19
C ALA A 160 9.96 -8.70 9.72
N GLY A 161 11.24 -8.71 9.39
CA GLY A 161 11.93 -9.89 8.92
C GLY A 161 13.39 -9.62 8.57
N LYS A 162 14.17 -10.69 8.49
CA LYS A 162 15.55 -10.70 7.99
C LYS A 162 15.77 -11.94 7.12
N SER A 163 16.67 -11.89 6.15
CA SER A 163 17.09 -13.10 5.43
C SER A 163 17.97 -13.95 6.36
N ALA A 164 17.63 -15.24 6.46
CA ALA A 164 18.37 -16.25 7.19
C ALA A 164 18.63 -17.50 6.32
N ALA A 165 18.69 -17.32 5.00
CA ALA A 165 18.85 -18.42 4.05
C ALA A 165 20.19 -19.13 4.23
N SER A 166 20.13 -20.48 4.38
CA SER A 166 21.27 -21.35 4.61
C SER A 166 20.94 -22.80 4.20
N GLY A 167 21.92 -23.70 4.32
CA GLY A 167 21.72 -25.14 4.12
C GLY A 167 21.23 -25.83 5.40
N LEU A 168 20.63 -27.01 5.24
CA LEU A 168 20.03 -27.78 6.33
C LEU A 168 21.03 -28.07 7.47
N GLU A 169 22.22 -28.55 7.14
CA GLU A 169 23.23 -28.98 8.12
C GLU A 169 23.89 -27.81 8.86
N ALA A 170 23.79 -26.59 8.34
CA ALA A 170 24.33 -25.40 8.95
C ALA A 170 23.36 -24.69 9.92
N LEU A 171 22.16 -25.24 10.09
CA LEU A 171 21.08 -24.62 10.89
C LEU A 171 20.84 -25.40 12.16
N SER A 172 21.01 -24.74 13.31
CA SER A 172 20.57 -25.27 14.61
C SER A 172 19.07 -25.10 14.81
N ASP A 173 18.51 -25.83 15.76
CA ASP A 173 17.09 -25.71 16.17
C ASP A 173 16.77 -24.28 16.62
N GLU A 174 17.69 -23.59 17.29
CA GLU A 174 17.54 -22.21 17.73
C GLU A 174 17.41 -21.27 16.52
N ALA A 175 18.22 -21.46 15.46
CA ALA A 175 18.15 -20.67 14.25
C ALA A 175 16.80 -20.86 13.52
N TRP A 176 16.29 -22.09 13.52
CA TRP A 176 14.93 -22.37 13.05
C TRP A 176 13.87 -21.66 13.88
N GLN A 177 13.95 -21.78 15.21
CA GLN A 177 12.99 -21.15 16.11
C GLN A 177 12.99 -19.63 15.97
N GLU A 178 14.17 -18.99 15.92
CA GLU A 178 14.29 -17.54 15.69
C GLU A 178 13.62 -17.08 14.40
N ASP A 179 13.80 -17.82 13.31
CA ASP A 179 13.24 -17.47 12.03
C ASP A 179 11.70 -17.59 12.04
N LEU A 180 11.19 -18.68 12.62
CA LEU A 180 9.76 -18.91 12.79
C LEU A 180 9.11 -17.88 13.74
N ASP A 181 9.77 -17.59 14.86
CA ASP A 181 9.27 -16.60 15.82
C ASP A 181 9.16 -15.21 15.24
N LEU A 182 10.17 -14.81 14.46
CA LEU A 182 10.18 -13.49 13.83
C LEU A 182 9.15 -13.37 12.70
N LYS A 183 9.12 -14.33 11.77
CA LYS A 183 8.41 -14.16 10.49
C LYS A 183 7.00 -14.73 10.51
N LEU A 184 6.77 -15.80 11.27
CA LEU A 184 5.47 -16.46 11.36
C LEU A 184 4.75 -16.09 12.65
N MET A 185 5.35 -16.40 13.81
CA MET A 185 4.69 -16.13 15.09
C MET A 185 4.52 -14.64 15.36
N GLY A 186 5.46 -13.80 14.93
CA GLY A 186 5.31 -12.34 14.98
C GLY A 186 4.07 -11.86 14.23
N ALA A 187 3.88 -12.32 12.98
CA ALA A 187 2.69 -12.00 12.18
C ALA A 187 1.40 -12.52 12.85
N ILE A 188 1.41 -13.75 13.38
CA ILE A 188 0.26 -14.35 14.09
C ILE A 188 -0.10 -13.51 15.34
N ARG A 189 0.88 -13.12 16.16
CA ARG A 189 0.66 -12.30 17.36
C ARG A 189 0.05 -10.95 17.01
N MET A 190 0.61 -10.27 16.02
CA MET A 190 0.11 -8.99 15.54
C MET A 190 -1.31 -9.10 14.94
N CYS A 191 -1.57 -10.10 14.11
CA CYS A 191 -2.92 -10.33 13.58
C CYS A 191 -3.93 -10.61 14.69
N ARG A 192 -3.59 -11.48 15.65
CA ARG A 192 -4.45 -11.81 16.79
C ARG A 192 -4.81 -10.58 17.61
N GLY A 193 -3.87 -9.67 17.83
CA GLY A 193 -4.12 -8.42 18.55
C GLY A 193 -4.91 -7.40 17.74
N ALA A 194 -4.61 -7.23 16.44
CA ALA A 194 -5.23 -6.20 15.61
C ALA A 194 -6.68 -6.53 15.16
N VAL A 195 -6.98 -7.80 14.86
CA VAL A 195 -8.27 -8.23 14.31
C VAL A 195 -9.48 -7.81 15.14
N PRO A 196 -9.49 -7.93 16.50
CA PRO A 196 -10.62 -7.44 17.30
C PRO A 196 -10.90 -5.94 17.13
N HIS A 197 -9.86 -5.13 16.95
CA HIS A 197 -9.99 -3.69 16.73
C HIS A 197 -10.43 -3.38 15.31
N MET A 198 -9.94 -4.09 14.30
CA MET A 198 -10.41 -3.98 12.92
C MET A 198 -11.90 -4.30 12.80
N ARG A 199 -12.40 -5.32 13.52
CA ARG A 199 -13.85 -5.62 13.58
C ARG A 199 -14.67 -4.45 14.12
N LYS A 200 -14.18 -3.79 15.18
CA LYS A 200 -14.82 -2.60 15.75
C LYS A 200 -14.84 -1.41 14.78
N MET A 201 -13.81 -1.31 13.91
CA MET A 201 -13.76 -0.29 12.84
C MET A 201 -14.64 -0.65 11.63
N GLY A 202 -15.25 -1.84 11.61
CA GLY A 202 -16.12 -2.30 10.51
C GLY A 202 -15.39 -2.95 9.34
N GLY A 203 -14.12 -3.30 9.51
CA GLY A 203 -13.27 -3.96 8.52
C GLY A 203 -11.80 -3.55 8.65
N GLY A 204 -10.95 -4.03 7.74
CA GLY A 204 -9.54 -3.71 7.74
C GLY A 204 -8.76 -4.37 6.61
N SER A 205 -7.45 -4.11 6.58
CA SER A 205 -6.54 -4.75 5.63
C SER A 205 -5.25 -5.19 6.31
N ILE A 206 -4.84 -6.43 6.04
CA ILE A 206 -3.60 -7.02 6.53
C ILE A 206 -2.73 -7.38 5.32
N VAL A 207 -1.46 -6.98 5.34
CA VAL A 207 -0.48 -7.40 4.34
C VAL A 207 0.70 -8.09 5.04
N ASN A 208 1.01 -9.30 4.59
CA ASN A 208 2.15 -10.07 5.05
C ASN A 208 3.29 -9.99 4.02
N ALA A 209 4.45 -9.47 4.41
CA ALA A 209 5.65 -9.54 3.59
C ALA A 209 6.16 -10.99 3.57
N THR A 210 6.23 -11.58 2.38
CA THR A 210 6.81 -12.90 2.14
C THR A 210 7.87 -12.85 1.03
N THR A 211 8.26 -13.96 0.44
CA THR A 211 9.20 -13.98 -0.69
C THR A 211 8.81 -15.04 -1.70
N GLY A 212 9.30 -14.91 -2.93
CA GLY A 212 9.14 -15.93 -3.98
C GLY A 212 9.64 -17.31 -3.54
N ALA A 213 10.66 -17.39 -2.66
CA ALA A 213 11.13 -18.65 -2.11
C ALA A 213 10.08 -19.39 -1.24
N GLY A 214 9.04 -18.70 -0.76
CA GLY A 214 7.90 -19.33 -0.10
C GLY A 214 6.93 -20.04 -1.07
N LYS A 215 7.09 -19.85 -2.39
CA LYS A 215 6.35 -20.54 -3.46
C LYS A 215 7.23 -21.57 -4.19
N ALA A 216 8.42 -21.14 -4.59
CA ALA A 216 9.39 -21.95 -5.33
C ALA A 216 10.78 -21.80 -4.69
N PRO A 217 11.08 -22.61 -3.65
CA PRO A 217 12.36 -22.55 -2.97
C PRO A 217 13.50 -23.08 -3.84
N GLY A 218 14.60 -22.34 -3.88
CA GLY A 218 15.87 -22.84 -4.39
C GLY A 218 16.63 -23.66 -3.33
N SER A 219 17.83 -24.15 -3.69
CA SER A 219 18.76 -24.72 -2.70
C SER A 219 19.22 -23.67 -1.70
N LEU A 220 19.63 -24.11 -0.51
CA LEU A 220 20.17 -23.26 0.56
C LEU A 220 19.22 -22.09 0.98
N ALA A 221 17.91 -22.32 0.89
CA ALA A 221 16.90 -21.30 1.19
C ALA A 221 16.25 -21.47 2.57
N LEU A 222 16.74 -22.41 3.39
CA LEU A 222 16.22 -22.71 4.72
C LEU A 222 16.77 -21.71 5.79
N PRO A 223 16.03 -21.40 6.85
CA PRO A 223 14.64 -21.73 7.13
C PRO A 223 13.67 -20.78 6.45
N THR A 224 14.18 -19.72 5.79
CA THR A 224 13.39 -18.62 5.22
C THR A 224 12.30 -19.11 4.28
N SER A 225 12.58 -20.06 3.40
CA SER A 225 11.57 -20.57 2.46
C SER A 225 10.38 -21.21 3.17
N VAL A 226 10.63 -21.96 4.24
CA VAL A 226 9.60 -22.64 5.03
C VAL A 226 8.73 -21.64 5.79
N SER A 227 9.34 -20.70 6.51
CA SER A 227 8.58 -19.68 7.24
C SER A 227 7.75 -18.79 6.31
N ARG A 228 8.25 -18.49 5.10
CA ARG A 228 7.52 -17.69 4.11
C ARG A 228 6.42 -18.49 3.41
N ALA A 229 6.60 -19.79 3.17
CA ALA A 229 5.52 -20.69 2.71
C ALA A 229 4.39 -20.75 3.75
N ALA A 230 4.75 -20.91 5.03
CA ALA A 230 3.79 -20.85 6.13
C ALA A 230 3.06 -19.48 6.19
N GLY A 231 3.77 -18.38 5.95
CA GLY A 231 3.17 -17.03 5.85
C GLY A 231 2.18 -16.87 4.69
N ASN A 232 2.46 -17.49 3.52
CA ASN A 232 1.54 -17.52 2.39
C ASN A 232 0.27 -18.33 2.74
N ASN A 233 0.43 -19.48 3.39
CA ASN A 233 -0.69 -20.31 3.85
C ASN A 233 -1.52 -19.58 4.92
N LEU A 234 -0.88 -18.97 5.91
CA LEU A 234 -1.54 -18.14 6.94
C LEU A 234 -2.36 -17.03 6.29
N THR A 235 -1.84 -16.36 5.27
CA THR A 235 -2.54 -15.32 4.53
C THR A 235 -3.87 -15.83 3.97
N LYS A 236 -3.85 -16.98 3.30
CA LYS A 236 -5.08 -17.57 2.72
C LYS A 236 -6.07 -18.02 3.79
N SER A 237 -5.58 -18.63 4.86
CA SER A 237 -6.43 -19.08 5.97
C SER A 237 -7.14 -17.90 6.63
N LEU A 238 -6.40 -16.84 6.97
CA LEU A 238 -6.99 -15.63 7.57
C LEU A 238 -7.92 -14.89 6.61
N ALA A 239 -7.61 -14.84 5.31
CA ALA A 239 -8.49 -14.21 4.33
C ALA A 239 -9.87 -14.91 4.29
N ASN A 240 -9.90 -16.24 4.33
CA ASN A 240 -11.15 -17.00 4.35
C ASN A 240 -11.91 -16.80 5.66
N GLU A 241 -11.23 -16.83 6.81
CA GLU A 241 -11.84 -16.69 8.14
C GLU A 241 -12.43 -15.30 8.36
N LEU A 242 -11.68 -14.25 7.95
CA LEU A 242 -11.97 -12.86 8.29
C LEU A 242 -12.80 -12.12 7.22
N ALA A 243 -13.09 -12.75 6.08
CA ALA A 243 -13.87 -12.14 4.99
C ALA A 243 -15.24 -11.63 5.46
N LYS A 244 -15.92 -12.39 6.33
CA LYS A 244 -17.22 -12.00 6.94
C LYS A 244 -17.15 -10.72 7.77
N ASP A 245 -15.97 -10.43 8.31
CA ASP A 245 -15.66 -9.24 9.12
C ASP A 245 -15.17 -8.07 8.24
N LYS A 246 -15.21 -8.22 6.90
CA LYS A 246 -14.68 -7.25 5.91
C LYS A 246 -13.19 -6.94 6.12
N ILE A 247 -12.42 -7.89 6.64
CA ILE A 247 -10.98 -7.79 6.80
C ILE A 247 -10.34 -8.57 5.65
N ARG A 248 -9.55 -7.88 4.83
CA ARG A 248 -8.81 -8.46 3.72
C ARG A 248 -7.40 -8.82 4.18
N VAL A 249 -6.89 -9.96 3.71
CA VAL A 249 -5.53 -10.41 4.06
C VAL A 249 -4.83 -10.84 2.79
N ASN A 250 -3.70 -10.20 2.47
CA ASN A 250 -2.90 -10.50 1.29
C ASN A 250 -1.41 -10.67 1.66
N ALA A 251 -0.66 -11.31 0.81
CA ALA A 251 0.80 -11.40 0.92
C ALA A 251 1.47 -10.76 -0.30
N VAL A 252 2.63 -10.15 -0.08
CA VAL A 252 3.53 -9.71 -1.14
C VAL A 252 4.78 -10.56 -1.10
N CYS A 253 5.00 -11.35 -2.15
CA CYS A 253 6.17 -12.20 -2.34
C CYS A 253 7.29 -11.36 -2.96
N ILE A 254 8.19 -10.89 -2.12
CA ILE A 254 9.26 -9.97 -2.47
C ILE A 254 10.40 -10.73 -3.18
N GLY A 255 10.88 -10.20 -4.30
CA GLY A 255 12.11 -10.62 -4.96
C GLY A 255 13.35 -9.90 -4.45
N LEU A 256 14.23 -9.53 -5.37
CA LEU A 256 15.41 -8.72 -5.08
C LEU A 256 15.03 -7.23 -5.11
N ILE A 257 14.95 -6.62 -3.94
CA ILE A 257 14.62 -5.20 -3.76
C ILE A 257 15.72 -4.54 -2.92
N LYS A 258 16.09 -3.31 -3.26
CA LYS A 258 17.06 -2.50 -2.52
C LYS A 258 16.62 -2.35 -1.06
N SER A 259 17.52 -2.62 -0.14
CA SER A 259 17.23 -2.55 1.30
C SER A 259 18.51 -2.44 2.11
N ALA A 260 18.40 -1.92 3.31
CA ALA A 260 19.49 -1.84 4.28
C ALA A 260 20.15 -3.21 4.61
N GLN A 261 19.50 -4.34 4.31
CA GLN A 261 20.11 -5.66 4.45
C GLN A 261 21.18 -5.91 3.39
N TRP A 262 20.94 -5.47 2.16
CA TRP A 262 21.92 -5.57 1.08
C TRP A 262 23.08 -4.58 1.29
N GLU A 263 22.78 -3.35 1.73
CA GLU A 263 23.79 -2.33 2.07
C GLU A 263 24.76 -2.84 3.13
N ARG A 264 24.26 -3.48 4.18
CA ARG A 264 25.11 -4.09 5.22
C ARG A 264 25.94 -5.29 4.75
N ARG A 265 25.58 -5.92 3.63
CA ARG A 265 26.34 -7.04 3.03
C ARG A 265 27.41 -6.58 2.04
N SER A 266 27.34 -5.33 1.59
CA SER A 266 28.26 -4.77 0.60
C SER A 266 29.62 -4.31 1.18
N GLU A 267 29.99 -4.74 2.40
CA GLU A 267 31.22 -4.33 3.10
C GLU A 267 32.53 -4.52 2.30
N LYS A 268 32.52 -5.15 1.12
CA LYS A 268 33.70 -5.46 0.29
C LYS A 268 33.64 -4.96 -1.15
N GLY A 269 32.67 -4.11 -1.53
CA GLY A 269 32.55 -3.63 -2.91
C GLY A 269 31.62 -2.43 -3.05
N SER A 270 31.51 -1.89 -4.25
CA SER A 270 30.52 -0.86 -4.57
C SER A 270 29.12 -1.41 -4.46
N LEU A 271 28.24 -0.70 -3.76
CA LEU A 271 26.82 -1.04 -3.66
C LEU A 271 26.15 -1.10 -5.03
N GLU A 272 26.60 -0.25 -5.96
CA GLU A 272 26.12 -0.19 -7.33
C GLU A 272 26.49 -1.45 -8.13
N GLU A 273 27.70 -1.95 -7.96
CA GLU A 273 28.15 -3.21 -8.58
C GLU A 273 27.33 -4.40 -8.06
N LEU A 274 27.07 -4.45 -6.73
CA LEU A 274 26.21 -5.47 -6.13
C LEU A 274 24.81 -5.45 -6.72
N TYR A 275 24.18 -4.28 -6.82
CA TYR A 275 22.85 -4.16 -7.38
C TYR A 275 22.81 -4.46 -8.89
N THR A 276 23.87 -4.18 -9.62
CA THR A 276 24.02 -4.55 -11.02
C THR A 276 24.11 -6.08 -11.16
N GLU A 277 24.95 -6.74 -10.37
CA GLU A 277 25.07 -8.21 -10.36
C GLU A 277 23.75 -8.89 -10.00
N LEU A 278 23.06 -8.40 -8.98
CA LEU A 278 21.76 -8.92 -8.57
C LEU A 278 20.71 -8.67 -9.66
N GLY A 279 20.72 -7.51 -10.30
CA GLY A 279 19.81 -7.14 -11.38
C GLY A 279 19.92 -8.08 -12.59
N ASN A 280 21.13 -8.52 -12.92
CA ASN A 280 21.36 -9.48 -14.00
C ASN A 280 20.68 -10.85 -13.78
N LYS A 281 20.27 -11.17 -12.56
CA LYS A 281 19.51 -12.39 -12.20
C LYS A 281 18.01 -12.22 -12.35
N VAL A 282 17.53 -10.99 -12.52
CA VAL A 282 16.11 -10.64 -12.60
C VAL A 282 15.69 -10.50 -14.07
N PRO A 283 14.59 -11.10 -14.53
CA PRO A 283 14.13 -10.93 -15.91
C PRO A 283 13.94 -9.48 -16.35
N LEU A 284 13.51 -8.57 -15.47
CA LEU A 284 13.44 -7.14 -15.77
C LEU A 284 14.80 -6.43 -15.80
N GLY A 285 15.93 -7.14 -15.59
CA GLY A 285 17.29 -6.61 -15.70
C GLY A 285 17.70 -5.64 -14.58
N ARG A 286 16.93 -5.53 -13.50
CA ARG A 286 17.25 -4.66 -12.36
C ARG A 286 16.70 -5.21 -11.06
N VAL A 287 17.26 -4.77 -9.95
CA VAL A 287 16.60 -4.92 -8.63
C VAL A 287 15.45 -3.92 -8.51
N GLY A 288 14.43 -4.25 -7.70
CA GLY A 288 13.31 -3.36 -7.41
C GLY A 288 13.71 -2.26 -6.41
N GLU A 289 12.93 -1.19 -6.39
CA GLU A 289 13.03 -0.12 -5.39
C GLU A 289 12.08 -0.39 -4.21
N ALA A 290 12.41 0.14 -3.03
CA ALA A 290 11.55 0.00 -1.85
C ALA A 290 10.19 0.69 -2.03
N GLU A 291 10.14 1.73 -2.83
CA GLU A 291 8.95 2.48 -3.20
C GLU A 291 7.96 1.62 -4.01
N GLU A 292 8.44 0.75 -4.89
CA GLU A 292 7.59 -0.16 -5.68
C GLU A 292 6.85 -1.15 -4.76
N TYR A 293 7.51 -1.60 -3.68
CA TYR A 293 6.85 -2.39 -2.64
C TYR A 293 5.82 -1.56 -1.87
N ALA A 294 6.17 -0.35 -1.48
CA ALA A 294 5.30 0.55 -0.73
C ALA A 294 4.02 0.89 -1.52
N ASP A 295 4.15 1.13 -2.82
CA ASP A 295 3.03 1.43 -3.71
C ASP A 295 2.06 0.26 -3.84
N LEU A 296 2.57 -0.97 -4.04
CA LEU A 296 1.73 -2.16 -4.08
C LEU A 296 1.03 -2.40 -2.74
N VAL A 297 1.73 -2.25 -1.61
CA VAL A 297 1.14 -2.41 -0.28
C VAL A 297 0.06 -1.35 -0.04
N ALA A 298 0.30 -0.09 -0.40
CA ALA A 298 -0.69 0.98 -0.29
C ALA A 298 -1.94 0.69 -1.15
N PHE A 299 -1.76 0.24 -2.40
CA PHE A 299 -2.85 -0.18 -3.26
C PHE A 299 -3.67 -1.33 -2.63
N LEU A 300 -3.01 -2.38 -2.15
CA LEU A 300 -3.68 -3.52 -1.52
C LEU A 300 -4.46 -3.13 -0.25
N CYS A 301 -3.99 -2.13 0.49
CA CYS A 301 -4.67 -1.63 1.69
C CYS A 301 -5.78 -0.63 1.39
N SER A 302 -5.77 -0.03 0.22
CA SER A 302 -6.69 1.01 -0.23
C SER A 302 -8.09 0.48 -0.56
N ALA A 303 -9.04 1.41 -0.75
CA ALA A 303 -10.35 1.12 -1.32
C ALA A 303 -10.26 0.59 -2.76
N ARG A 304 -9.20 0.93 -3.50
CA ARG A 304 -8.95 0.44 -4.87
C ARG A 304 -8.64 -1.06 -4.91
N GLY A 305 -8.06 -1.61 -3.84
CA GLY A 305 -7.83 -3.04 -3.65
C GLY A 305 -8.99 -3.80 -2.99
N ALA A 306 -10.18 -3.22 -2.88
CA ALA A 306 -11.28 -3.74 -2.07
C ALA A 306 -11.74 -5.17 -2.42
N TYR A 307 -11.53 -5.62 -3.66
CA TYR A 307 -11.92 -6.96 -4.11
C TYR A 307 -10.76 -7.97 -4.15
N ILE A 308 -9.61 -7.60 -3.55
CA ILE A 308 -8.41 -8.43 -3.51
C ILE A 308 -8.20 -8.94 -2.08
N THR A 309 -8.32 -10.26 -1.87
CA THR A 309 -8.03 -10.93 -0.60
C THR A 309 -7.59 -12.37 -0.82
N GLY A 310 -6.74 -12.89 0.04
CA GLY A 310 -6.26 -14.27 0.02
C GLY A 310 -5.29 -14.57 -1.11
N THR A 311 -4.60 -13.56 -1.64
CA THR A 311 -3.59 -13.70 -2.69
C THR A 311 -2.17 -13.55 -2.13
N ALA A 312 -1.20 -14.16 -2.82
CA ALA A 312 0.23 -13.97 -2.62
C ALA A 312 0.83 -13.45 -3.93
N ILE A 313 1.00 -12.14 -4.03
CA ILE A 313 1.40 -11.45 -5.26
C ILE A 313 2.92 -11.39 -5.35
N ASN A 314 3.48 -11.84 -6.48
CA ASN A 314 4.91 -11.69 -6.75
C ASN A 314 5.24 -10.24 -7.10
N LEU A 315 6.18 -9.66 -6.36
CA LEU A 315 6.81 -8.35 -6.64
C LEU A 315 8.32 -8.59 -6.75
N ASP A 316 8.75 -9.09 -7.89
CA ASP A 316 10.07 -9.69 -8.04
C ASP A 316 10.72 -9.53 -9.42
N GLY A 317 10.12 -8.73 -10.30
CA GLY A 317 10.61 -8.53 -11.66
C GLY A 317 10.60 -9.78 -12.54
N GLY A 318 9.77 -10.79 -12.20
CA GLY A 318 9.67 -12.06 -12.91
C GLY A 318 10.65 -13.13 -12.42
N LEU A 319 11.29 -12.93 -11.26
CA LEU A 319 12.32 -13.85 -10.74
C LEU A 319 11.75 -15.20 -10.29
N CYS A 320 10.57 -15.20 -9.69
CA CYS A 320 9.93 -16.44 -9.22
C CYS A 320 9.38 -17.25 -10.40
N PRO A 321 9.74 -18.55 -10.55
CA PRO A 321 9.33 -19.35 -11.70
C PRO A 321 7.85 -19.78 -11.64
N VAL A 322 7.11 -19.40 -10.60
CA VAL A 322 5.68 -19.72 -10.43
C VAL A 322 4.87 -18.45 -10.12
N ILE A 323 3.62 -18.44 -10.56
CA ILE A 323 2.64 -17.37 -10.34
C ILE A 323 1.94 -17.47 -8.99
#